data_5aeab417dc0997e041cac9cc3d3a6dd9
#
_entry.id   5aeab417dc0997e041cac9cc3d3a6dd9
#
_cell.length_a   1.000
_cell.length_b   1.000
_cell.length_c   1.000
_cell.angle_alpha   90.00
_cell.angle_beta   90.00
_cell.angle_gamma   90.00
#
_symmetry.space_group_name_H-M   'P 1'
#
loop_
_entity.id
_entity.type
_entity.pdbx_description
1 polymer ?
#
loop_
_entity_poly.entity_id
_entity_poly.type
_entity_poly.pdbx_seq_one_letter_code
_entity_poly.pdbx_strand_id
1 'polypeptide(L)'
;MLPDGCSDLISGLYPAPTVVGADDRRWRELDFGSAVTYRLSRGDDSIERQKWRLQRVRQTDEIGEIISMTLPRRLKFGIFLAPFHQLGEDPTLALERDLELIQWLDYLGFDEAWIGEHHSAGWELIASPEVFIGVAAERTKHIKLGTGVTSLPYHHPLMVASRIVLLDHLTRGRVMLGVGPGALVTDALMLGIEPSLQRPRMEESMRAIVRLLTDPEPFTYKTDWFELVNARLHLRPFTQPHMPLAVAAAGSPSGMVLAGKFGLGVLSVSSPRGDSTLKDFWEIAERTAVENGKTVSREDWRLTLHVHLAETREEALAQVRTRSGAFWRDYFEGTMGFPRPFESSKDEIVDGMNERHIWCVGTPDDLIAAIHRLDENSGGFGGLLVTTVDWATREQVRHSYELLARYVKPVFQGSLVSLQASQAEAERQALAVQELRDSAVAKARASYQAHAASRGEG
;
A
#
# COMPACT_ATOMS: atom_id res chain seq x y z
N MET A 1 24.35 3.79 38.97
CA MET A 1 23.48 2.97 39.82
C MET A 1 22.16 3.70 39.88
N LEU A 2 21.13 3.11 39.36
CA LEU A 2 19.74 3.61 39.47
C LEU A 2 19.25 3.27 40.89
N PRO A 3 18.43 4.12 41.53
CA PRO A 3 17.87 3.79 42.84
C PRO A 3 16.94 2.59 42.73
N ASP A 4 17.04 1.67 43.68
CA ASP A 4 16.19 0.50 43.83
C ASP A 4 14.72 0.92 43.90
N GLY A 5 13.93 0.54 42.90
CA GLY A 5 12.50 0.84 42.80
C GLY A 5 11.98 1.14 41.39
N CYS A 6 12.84 1.40 40.39
CA CYS A 6 12.42 1.57 39.00
C CYS A 6 12.65 0.34 38.12
N SER A 7 13.33 -0.70 38.61
CA SER A 7 13.66 -1.90 37.83
C SER A 7 12.45 -2.85 37.65
N ASP A 8 11.48 -2.82 38.59
CA ASP A 8 10.43 -3.83 38.62
C ASP A 8 9.18 -3.48 37.78
N LEU A 9 9.11 -2.27 37.23
CA LEU A 9 8.00 -1.82 36.37
C LEU A 9 8.31 -1.91 34.87
N ILE A 10 9.56 -2.13 34.48
CA ILE A 10 10.00 -2.06 33.07
C ILE A 10 10.56 -3.40 32.57
N SER A 11 10.82 -4.37 33.42
CA SER A 11 11.51 -5.63 33.07
C SER A 11 10.71 -6.63 32.22
N GLY A 12 9.49 -6.30 31.82
CA GLY A 12 8.61 -7.23 31.10
C GLY A 12 8.38 -6.95 29.61
N LEU A 13 8.80 -5.82 29.05
CA LEU A 13 8.32 -5.42 27.71
C LEU A 13 9.37 -4.82 26.75
N TYR A 14 10.59 -4.47 27.20
CA TYR A 14 11.60 -3.88 26.30
C TYR A 14 13.04 -4.26 26.70
N PRO A 15 14.00 -4.34 25.74
CA PRO A 15 15.41 -4.51 26.06
C PRO A 15 15.95 -3.32 26.87
N ALA A 16 16.96 -3.57 27.70
CA ALA A 16 17.55 -2.56 28.57
C ALA A 16 18.09 -1.37 27.76
N PRO A 17 17.82 -0.12 28.15
CA PRO A 17 18.24 1.06 27.40
C PRO A 17 19.75 1.23 27.38
N THR A 18 20.29 1.60 26.22
CA THR A 18 21.70 1.95 26.05
C THR A 18 21.89 3.43 26.30
N VAL A 19 22.86 3.80 27.14
CA VAL A 19 23.21 5.22 27.41
C VAL A 19 24.09 5.73 26.27
N VAL A 20 23.56 6.63 25.45
CA VAL A 20 24.28 7.28 24.35
C VAL A 20 24.59 8.72 24.74
N GLY A 21 25.90 9.03 24.96
CA GLY A 21 26.40 10.37 25.04
C GLY A 21 26.28 11.03 26.43
N ALA A 22 27.42 11.41 27.02
CA ALA A 22 27.51 12.22 28.21
C ALA A 22 28.39 13.43 27.91
N ASP A 23 27.77 14.56 27.58
CA ASP A 23 28.52 15.82 27.49
C ASP A 23 27.76 17.08 27.95
N ASP A 24 26.87 16.95 28.90
CA ASP A 24 26.46 18.08 29.74
C ASP A 24 25.93 17.53 31.08
N ARG A 25 26.43 18.07 32.21
CA ARG A 25 26.10 17.60 33.56
C ARG A 25 24.61 17.77 33.94
N ARG A 26 23.81 18.36 33.07
CA ARG A 26 22.36 18.63 33.26
C ARG A 26 21.43 17.63 32.61
N TRP A 27 21.87 16.85 31.59
CA TRP A 27 20.99 15.99 30.81
C TRP A 27 21.61 14.62 30.58
N ARG A 28 20.79 13.57 30.57
CA ARG A 28 21.14 12.23 30.08
C ARG A 28 20.08 11.80 29.09
N GLU A 29 20.51 11.34 27.92
CA GLU A 29 19.62 10.78 26.89
C GLU A 29 19.56 9.27 27.03
N LEU A 30 18.36 8.70 26.97
CA LEU A 30 18.12 7.28 27.00
C LEU A 30 17.41 6.91 25.68
N ASP A 31 18.07 6.05 24.91
CA ASP A 31 17.52 5.50 23.69
C ASP A 31 16.96 4.10 23.98
N PHE A 32 15.69 3.88 23.62
CA PHE A 32 14.98 2.62 23.80
C PHE A 32 14.79 1.87 22.47
N GLY A 33 15.55 2.23 21.39
CA GLY A 33 15.49 1.55 20.09
C GLY A 33 14.19 1.74 19.32
N SER A 34 13.37 2.70 19.69
CA SER A 34 12.20 3.15 18.95
C SER A 34 12.26 4.65 18.73
N ALA A 35 11.55 5.21 17.76
CA ALA A 35 11.57 6.63 17.36
C ALA A 35 11.24 7.63 18.49
N VAL A 36 11.49 7.30 19.75
CA VAL A 36 11.21 8.13 20.93
C VAL A 36 12.44 8.21 21.82
N THR A 37 13.07 9.38 21.82
CA THR A 37 14.17 9.70 22.73
C THR A 37 13.63 10.40 23.97
N TYR A 38 14.04 9.96 25.16
CA TYR A 38 13.68 10.60 26.41
C TYR A 38 14.86 11.40 26.97
N ARG A 39 14.60 12.63 27.39
CA ARG A 39 15.57 13.48 28.01
C ARG A 39 15.33 13.57 29.53
N LEU A 40 16.32 13.20 30.32
CA LEU A 40 16.27 13.30 31.76
C LEU A 40 16.91 14.63 32.23
N SER A 41 16.17 15.47 32.93
CA SER A 41 16.70 16.69 33.52
C SER A 41 16.84 16.60 35.04
N ARG A 42 17.90 17.21 35.61
CA ARG A 42 17.98 17.43 37.04
C ARG A 42 17.15 18.67 37.38
N GLY A 43 16.18 18.53 38.28
CA GLY A 43 15.44 19.65 38.82
C GLY A 43 16.37 20.49 39.75
N ASP A 44 16.28 21.81 39.62
CA ASP A 44 17.01 22.78 40.43
C ASP A 44 16.17 23.03 41.68
N ASP A 45 16.29 22.14 42.68
CA ASP A 45 15.77 22.43 44.03
C ASP A 45 16.71 21.90 45.09
N SER A 46 17.13 22.82 45.94
CA SER A 46 17.90 22.63 47.16
C SER A 46 17.07 21.81 48.15
N ILE A 47 17.72 20.73 48.66
CA ILE A 47 17.35 19.90 49.79
C ILE A 47 16.47 18.68 49.47
N GLU A 48 17.14 17.52 49.58
CA GLU A 48 16.64 16.18 49.75
C GLU A 48 15.81 15.51 48.64
N ARG A 49 16.49 14.61 47.90
CA ARG A 49 16.05 13.68 46.85
C ARG A 49 15.96 14.32 45.46
N GLN A 50 17.06 14.21 44.73
CA GLN A 50 17.07 14.45 43.28
C GLN A 50 16.10 13.50 42.58
N LYS A 51 14.88 13.96 42.29
CA LYS A 51 13.93 13.27 41.43
C LYS A 51 14.24 13.62 39.97
N TRP A 52 14.60 12.63 39.20
CA TRP A 52 14.68 12.78 37.74
C TRP A 52 13.28 12.86 37.17
N ARG A 53 12.99 13.88 36.36
CA ARG A 53 11.75 13.96 35.57
C ARG A 53 12.03 13.49 34.17
N LEU A 54 11.27 12.51 33.70
CA LEU A 54 11.24 12.06 32.32
C LEU A 54 10.43 13.05 31.51
N GLN A 55 11.07 13.74 30.56
CA GLN A 55 10.42 14.53 29.55
C GLN A 55 10.54 13.80 28.21
N ARG A 56 9.41 13.49 27.61
CA ARG A 56 9.35 12.95 26.25
C ARG A 56 9.77 14.06 25.29
N VAL A 57 10.95 13.95 24.68
CA VAL A 57 11.33 14.82 23.59
C VAL A 57 10.57 14.29 22.36
N ARG A 58 9.51 15.00 21.96
CA ARG A 58 8.85 14.74 20.68
C ARG A 58 9.86 15.11 19.59
N GLN A 59 10.37 14.13 18.88
CA GLN A 59 11.02 14.35 17.58
C GLN A 59 9.99 14.84 16.53
N THR A 60 8.71 14.91 16.91
CA THR A 60 7.59 15.32 16.05
C THR A 60 7.34 16.82 16.01
N ASP A 61 7.91 17.63 16.91
CA ASP A 61 7.60 19.07 16.93
C ASP A 61 8.35 19.87 15.85
N GLU A 62 9.41 19.32 15.25
CA GLU A 62 10.08 19.93 14.09
C GLU A 62 9.59 19.36 12.73
N ILE A 63 8.94 18.20 12.72
CA ILE A 63 8.36 17.59 11.51
C ILE A 63 6.88 18.04 11.32
N GLY A 64 6.24 18.53 12.38
CA GLY A 64 4.80 18.88 12.38
C GLY A 64 4.44 20.17 11.66
N GLU A 65 5.39 21.03 11.27
CA GLU A 65 5.07 22.33 10.66
C GLU A 65 5.34 22.44 9.14
N ILE A 66 5.87 21.40 8.46
CA ILE A 66 6.33 21.57 7.07
C ILE A 66 5.72 20.60 6.04
N ILE A 67 4.89 19.64 6.41
CA ILE A 67 4.30 18.79 5.37
C ILE A 67 2.78 18.96 5.37
N SER A 68 2.30 19.92 4.56
CA SER A 68 0.96 19.85 4.00
C SER A 68 0.92 18.58 3.15
N MET A 69 0.54 17.45 3.75
CA MET A 69 0.36 16.20 3.00
C MET A 69 -0.75 16.43 1.97
N THR A 70 -0.41 16.21 0.71
CA THR A 70 -1.35 16.22 -0.41
C THR A 70 -2.09 14.89 -0.54
N LEU A 71 -1.72 13.90 0.28
CA LEU A 71 -2.38 12.60 0.33
C LEU A 71 -3.85 12.71 0.80
N PRO A 72 -4.73 11.84 0.32
CA PRO A 72 -6.10 11.79 0.78
C PRO A 72 -6.15 11.46 2.29
N ARG A 73 -7.19 11.92 2.96
CA ARG A 73 -7.41 11.68 4.39
C ARG A 73 -7.33 10.20 4.79
N ARG A 74 -7.57 9.28 3.84
CA ARG A 74 -7.44 7.84 3.99
C ARG A 74 -6.79 7.26 2.75
N LEU A 75 -5.46 7.14 2.76
CA LEU A 75 -4.69 6.48 1.71
C LEU A 75 -5.12 5.01 1.60
N LYS A 76 -5.39 4.54 0.39
CA LYS A 76 -5.72 3.12 0.14
C LYS A 76 -4.45 2.29 0.06
N PHE A 77 -4.52 1.07 0.57
CA PHE A 77 -3.44 0.10 0.49
C PHE A 77 -3.93 -1.17 -0.20
N GLY A 78 -3.16 -1.62 -1.15
CA GLY A 78 -3.48 -2.82 -1.91
C GLY A 78 -2.25 -3.54 -2.40
N ILE A 79 -2.49 -4.52 -3.28
CA ILE A 79 -1.44 -5.20 -4.02
C ILE A 79 -1.65 -5.06 -5.53
N PHE A 80 -0.54 -5.08 -6.24
CA PHE A 80 -0.48 -5.41 -7.64
C PHE A 80 0.06 -6.84 -7.75
N LEU A 81 -0.82 -7.77 -8.01
CA LEU A 81 -0.49 -9.14 -8.31
C LEU A 81 -0.12 -9.22 -9.79
N ALA A 82 1.12 -8.86 -10.10
CA ALA A 82 1.81 -9.35 -11.27
C ALA A 82 2.19 -10.77 -10.89
N PRO A 83 1.62 -11.81 -11.48
CA PRO A 83 1.73 -13.16 -10.93
C PRO A 83 3.10 -13.77 -11.24
N PHE A 84 4.15 -13.15 -10.71
CA PHE A 84 5.53 -13.59 -10.85
C PHE A 84 5.77 -14.90 -10.11
N HIS A 85 5.80 -15.99 -10.85
CA HIS A 85 6.10 -17.31 -10.32
C HIS A 85 7.46 -17.76 -10.78
N GLN A 86 8.26 -18.33 -9.88
CA GLN A 86 9.55 -18.88 -10.23
C GLN A 86 9.40 -20.12 -11.09
N LEU A 87 10.17 -20.19 -12.18
CA LEU A 87 10.24 -21.40 -13.02
C LEU A 87 10.72 -22.58 -12.16
N GLY A 88 9.99 -23.69 -12.21
CA GLY A 88 10.32 -24.91 -11.46
C GLY A 88 9.44 -25.17 -10.24
N GLU A 89 8.52 -24.26 -9.88
CA GLU A 89 7.47 -24.49 -8.92
C GLU A 89 6.22 -25.11 -9.60
N ASP A 90 5.45 -25.92 -8.88
CA ASP A 90 4.16 -26.42 -9.37
C ASP A 90 3.19 -25.26 -9.59
N PRO A 91 2.68 -25.05 -10.82
CA PRO A 91 1.86 -23.87 -11.16
C PRO A 91 0.52 -23.85 -10.41
N THR A 92 -0.06 -25.00 -10.09
CA THR A 92 -1.32 -25.08 -9.33
C THR A 92 -1.11 -24.57 -7.90
N LEU A 93 0.00 -24.98 -7.27
CA LEU A 93 0.35 -24.52 -5.92
C LEU A 93 0.75 -23.04 -5.89
N ALA A 94 1.37 -22.54 -6.96
CA ALA A 94 1.69 -21.12 -7.11
C ALA A 94 0.41 -20.27 -7.18
N LEU A 95 -0.57 -20.66 -8.00
CA LEU A 95 -1.88 -20.00 -8.07
C LEU A 95 -2.67 -20.08 -6.76
N GLU A 96 -2.60 -21.21 -6.05
CA GLU A 96 -3.24 -21.36 -4.74
C GLU A 96 -2.60 -20.42 -3.70
N ARG A 97 -1.29 -20.29 -3.69
CA ARG A 97 -0.56 -19.33 -2.84
C ARG A 97 -1.03 -17.90 -3.05
N ASP A 98 -1.25 -17.48 -4.30
CA ASP A 98 -1.75 -16.14 -4.62
C ASP A 98 -3.17 -15.92 -4.08
N LEU A 99 -4.05 -16.91 -4.23
CA LEU A 99 -5.40 -16.85 -3.66
C LEU A 99 -5.38 -16.77 -2.12
N GLU A 100 -4.52 -17.52 -1.46
CA GLU A 100 -4.32 -17.45 -0.02
C GLU A 100 -3.73 -16.11 0.44
N LEU A 101 -2.85 -15.52 -0.36
CA LEU A 101 -2.32 -14.18 -0.09
C LEU A 101 -3.46 -13.14 -0.12
N ILE A 102 -4.31 -13.13 -1.15
CA ILE A 102 -5.44 -12.21 -1.25
C ILE A 102 -6.41 -12.41 -0.07
N GLN A 103 -6.67 -13.66 0.34
CA GLN A 103 -7.49 -13.96 1.51
C GLN A 103 -6.87 -13.43 2.80
N TRP A 104 -5.54 -13.55 2.95
CA TRP A 104 -4.82 -12.97 4.09
C TRP A 104 -4.89 -11.45 4.11
N LEU A 105 -4.77 -10.80 2.96
CA LEU A 105 -4.88 -9.36 2.83
C LEU A 105 -6.30 -8.85 3.12
N ASP A 106 -7.34 -9.58 2.72
CA ASP A 106 -8.73 -9.29 3.11
C ASP A 106 -8.89 -9.31 4.65
N TYR A 107 -8.31 -10.34 5.30
CA TYR A 107 -8.29 -10.44 6.77
C TYR A 107 -7.54 -9.27 7.43
N LEU A 108 -6.41 -8.83 6.87
CA LEU A 108 -5.63 -7.69 7.35
C LEU A 108 -6.27 -6.32 7.03
N GLY A 109 -7.40 -6.32 6.31
CA GLY A 109 -8.13 -5.11 5.95
C GLY A 109 -7.45 -4.27 4.87
N PHE A 110 -6.76 -4.88 3.92
CA PHE A 110 -6.31 -4.19 2.71
C PHE A 110 -7.50 -3.79 1.86
N ASP A 111 -7.36 -2.70 1.12
CA ASP A 111 -8.45 -2.09 0.37
C ASP A 111 -8.64 -2.73 -1.01
N GLU A 112 -7.56 -3.12 -1.69
CA GLU A 112 -7.58 -3.48 -3.12
C GLU A 112 -6.57 -4.58 -3.46
N ALA A 113 -6.92 -5.45 -4.43
CA ALA A 113 -5.99 -6.34 -5.12
C ALA A 113 -6.21 -6.21 -6.63
N TRP A 114 -5.14 -5.92 -7.38
CA TRP A 114 -5.16 -5.76 -8.82
C TRP A 114 -4.38 -6.89 -9.48
N ILE A 115 -5.05 -7.68 -10.33
CA ILE A 115 -4.57 -8.95 -10.89
C ILE A 115 -4.16 -8.76 -12.35
N GLY A 116 -2.92 -9.08 -12.69
CA GLY A 116 -2.34 -8.98 -14.04
C GLY A 116 -2.84 -10.04 -15.01
N GLU A 117 -2.60 -9.82 -16.31
CA GLU A 117 -2.91 -10.73 -17.42
C GLU A 117 -1.66 -10.93 -18.28
N HIS A 118 -1.24 -12.20 -18.44
CA HIS A 118 -0.19 -12.59 -19.38
C HIS A 118 -0.43 -13.97 -19.98
N HIS A 119 0.07 -14.19 -21.19
CA HIS A 119 -0.16 -15.39 -21.98
C HIS A 119 1.12 -16.11 -22.39
N SER A 120 2.30 -15.54 -22.12
CA SER A 120 3.59 -16.05 -22.59
C SER A 120 4.67 -15.89 -21.52
N ALA A 121 5.92 -16.19 -21.91
CA ALA A 121 7.15 -16.02 -21.13
C ALA A 121 7.31 -16.93 -19.89
N GLY A 122 6.26 -17.64 -19.46
CA GLY A 122 6.35 -18.67 -18.41
C GLY A 122 6.44 -18.19 -16.96
N TRP A 123 6.52 -16.88 -16.72
CA TRP A 123 6.66 -16.31 -15.38
C TRP A 123 5.33 -15.89 -14.77
N GLU A 124 4.41 -15.41 -15.57
CA GLU A 124 3.13 -14.87 -15.14
C GLU A 124 2.01 -15.78 -15.62
N LEU A 125 1.38 -16.52 -14.71
CA LEU A 125 0.54 -17.67 -15.04
C LEU A 125 -0.95 -17.33 -15.21
N ILE A 126 -1.38 -16.12 -14.85
CA ILE A 126 -2.79 -15.74 -14.91
C ILE A 126 -3.12 -15.19 -16.30
N ALA A 127 -3.73 -16.04 -17.14
CA ALA A 127 -4.14 -15.67 -18.48
C ALA A 127 -5.53 -15.00 -18.54
N SER A 128 -6.29 -15.01 -17.44
CA SER A 128 -7.64 -14.46 -17.36
C SER A 128 -7.88 -13.93 -15.94
N PRO A 129 -7.58 -12.66 -15.68
CA PRO A 129 -7.77 -12.07 -14.36
C PRO A 129 -9.22 -12.14 -13.90
N GLU A 130 -10.20 -12.06 -14.80
CA GLU A 130 -11.61 -12.16 -14.45
C GLU A 130 -12.00 -13.55 -13.93
N VAL A 131 -11.39 -14.64 -14.43
CA VAL A 131 -11.59 -15.99 -13.90
C VAL A 131 -10.97 -16.12 -12.52
N PHE A 132 -9.75 -15.64 -12.36
CA PHE A 132 -9.04 -15.65 -11.06
C PHE A 132 -9.79 -14.81 -10.01
N ILE A 133 -10.29 -13.63 -10.38
CA ILE A 133 -11.11 -12.76 -9.52
C ILE A 133 -12.39 -13.49 -9.07
N GLY A 134 -13.03 -14.26 -9.95
CA GLY A 134 -14.21 -15.06 -9.58
C GLY A 134 -13.93 -16.04 -8.45
N VAL A 135 -12.77 -16.70 -8.46
CA VAL A 135 -12.34 -17.61 -7.39
C VAL A 135 -11.94 -16.83 -6.12
N ALA A 136 -11.19 -15.73 -6.27
CA ALA A 136 -10.76 -14.90 -5.14
C ALA A 136 -11.98 -14.26 -4.43
N ALA A 137 -13.01 -13.89 -5.16
CA ALA A 137 -14.24 -13.29 -4.62
C ALA A 137 -14.98 -14.20 -3.64
N GLU A 138 -15.00 -15.51 -3.88
CA GLU A 138 -15.62 -16.50 -2.98
C GLU A 138 -14.80 -16.69 -1.69
N ARG A 139 -13.50 -16.41 -1.71
CA ARG A 139 -12.58 -16.55 -0.57
C ARG A 139 -12.47 -15.28 0.29
N THR A 140 -13.01 -14.16 -0.20
CA THR A 140 -12.86 -12.83 0.41
C THR A 140 -14.22 -12.15 0.66
N LYS A 141 -14.24 -11.12 1.53
CA LYS A 141 -15.48 -10.44 1.91
C LYS A 141 -15.45 -8.93 1.68
N HIS A 142 -14.30 -8.28 1.81
CA HIS A 142 -14.17 -6.83 1.89
C HIS A 142 -13.28 -6.24 0.82
N ILE A 143 -12.14 -6.88 0.53
CA ILE A 143 -11.16 -6.40 -0.43
C ILE A 143 -11.78 -6.25 -1.82
N LYS A 144 -11.52 -5.13 -2.48
CA LYS A 144 -11.90 -4.93 -3.88
C LYS A 144 -10.92 -5.66 -4.79
N LEU A 145 -11.44 -6.22 -5.87
CA LEU A 145 -10.70 -7.06 -6.81
C LEU A 145 -10.74 -6.42 -8.19
N GLY A 146 -9.60 -6.03 -8.70
CA GLY A 146 -9.47 -5.36 -9.99
C GLY A 146 -8.62 -6.13 -10.98
N THR A 147 -8.93 -6.01 -12.26
CA THR A 147 -7.98 -6.43 -13.28
C THR A 147 -6.82 -5.41 -13.33
N GLY A 148 -5.60 -5.86 -13.29
CA GLY A 148 -4.44 -5.00 -13.23
C GLY A 148 -3.34 -5.39 -14.23
N VAL A 149 -3.66 -5.55 -15.53
CA VAL A 149 -4.82 -5.04 -16.26
C VAL A 149 -5.49 -6.11 -17.10
N THR A 150 -6.68 -5.81 -17.65
CA THR A 150 -7.18 -6.50 -18.86
C THR A 150 -6.52 -5.86 -20.07
N SER A 151 -5.82 -6.63 -20.86
CA SER A 151 -5.11 -6.18 -22.09
C SER A 151 -6.12 -6.02 -23.23
N LEU A 152 -6.76 -4.85 -23.33
CA LEU A 152 -7.89 -4.61 -24.23
C LEU A 152 -7.68 -5.01 -25.70
N PRO A 153 -6.47 -4.85 -26.28
CA PRO A 153 -6.22 -5.28 -27.67
C PRO A 153 -6.40 -6.77 -27.93
N TYR A 154 -6.42 -7.59 -26.88
CA TYR A 154 -6.51 -9.05 -26.95
C TYR A 154 -7.97 -9.53 -26.88
N HIS A 155 -8.92 -8.64 -26.56
CA HIS A 155 -10.31 -9.00 -26.26
C HIS A 155 -11.31 -8.18 -27.04
N HIS A 156 -12.40 -8.83 -27.47
CA HIS A 156 -13.54 -8.11 -28.04
C HIS A 156 -14.22 -7.25 -26.94
N PRO A 157 -14.44 -5.93 -27.14
CA PRO A 157 -14.89 -5.01 -26.07
C PRO A 157 -16.24 -5.35 -25.46
N LEU A 158 -17.18 -5.92 -26.23
CA LEU A 158 -18.46 -6.42 -25.70
C LEU A 158 -18.25 -7.55 -24.68
N MET A 159 -17.30 -8.46 -24.97
CA MET A 159 -17.02 -9.57 -24.06
C MET A 159 -16.39 -9.08 -22.76
N VAL A 160 -15.47 -8.10 -22.82
CA VAL A 160 -14.91 -7.47 -21.61
C VAL A 160 -16.02 -6.83 -20.80
N ALA A 161 -16.83 -5.96 -21.39
CA ALA A 161 -17.92 -5.28 -20.70
C ALA A 161 -18.94 -6.25 -20.09
N SER A 162 -19.32 -7.31 -20.81
CA SER A 162 -20.28 -8.32 -20.31
C SER A 162 -19.73 -9.10 -19.12
N ARG A 163 -18.45 -9.53 -19.18
CA ARG A 163 -17.81 -10.32 -18.11
C ARG A 163 -17.59 -9.50 -16.86
N ILE A 164 -17.14 -8.26 -17.00
CA ILE A 164 -16.88 -7.40 -15.82
C ILE A 164 -18.19 -7.00 -15.12
N VAL A 165 -19.28 -6.78 -15.89
CA VAL A 165 -20.60 -6.53 -15.30
C VAL A 165 -21.15 -7.78 -14.60
N LEU A 166 -20.93 -8.97 -15.14
CA LEU A 166 -21.26 -10.22 -14.45
C LEU A 166 -20.51 -10.31 -13.10
N LEU A 167 -19.19 -10.04 -13.10
CA LEU A 167 -18.41 -10.03 -11.88
C LEU A 167 -18.87 -8.95 -10.90
N ASP A 168 -19.31 -7.79 -11.36
CA ASP A 168 -19.84 -6.72 -10.51
C ASP A 168 -21.07 -7.21 -9.70
N HIS A 169 -21.95 -7.97 -10.33
CA HIS A 169 -23.06 -8.62 -9.62
C HIS A 169 -22.61 -9.74 -8.69
N LEU A 170 -21.74 -10.64 -9.14
CA LEU A 170 -21.24 -11.76 -8.35
C LEU A 170 -20.48 -11.28 -7.09
N THR A 171 -19.69 -10.22 -7.23
CA THR A 171 -18.92 -9.63 -6.15
C THR A 171 -19.69 -8.59 -5.32
N ARG A 172 -20.93 -8.25 -5.73
CA ARG A 172 -21.77 -7.22 -5.11
C ARG A 172 -21.05 -5.86 -5.01
N GLY A 173 -20.45 -5.42 -6.12
CA GLY A 173 -19.79 -4.11 -6.22
C GLY A 173 -18.33 -4.08 -5.73
N ARG A 174 -17.69 -5.22 -5.56
CA ARG A 174 -16.26 -5.27 -5.19
C ARG A 174 -15.32 -5.35 -6.40
N VAL A 175 -15.82 -5.52 -7.62
CA VAL A 175 -14.97 -5.58 -8.82
C VAL A 175 -14.55 -4.18 -9.28
N MET A 176 -13.37 -4.10 -9.90
CA MET A 176 -12.83 -2.92 -10.57
C MET A 176 -12.27 -3.35 -11.94
N LEU A 177 -12.35 -2.48 -12.95
CA LEU A 177 -11.76 -2.74 -14.26
C LEU A 177 -10.55 -1.85 -14.49
N GLY A 178 -9.37 -2.42 -14.43
CA GLY A 178 -8.15 -1.81 -14.94
C GLY A 178 -7.83 -2.33 -16.34
N VAL A 179 -7.45 -1.42 -17.22
CA VAL A 179 -7.21 -1.70 -18.63
C VAL A 179 -5.81 -1.29 -19.05
N GLY A 180 -5.26 -1.99 -20.05
CA GLY A 180 -3.95 -1.67 -20.60
C GLY A 180 -3.78 -2.12 -22.04
N PRO A 181 -2.64 -1.74 -22.66
CA PRO A 181 -2.35 -2.16 -24.03
C PRO A 181 -1.78 -3.59 -24.15
N GLY A 182 -1.41 -4.21 -23.02
CA GLY A 182 -0.55 -5.38 -22.97
C GLY A 182 0.94 -5.00 -22.84
N ALA A 183 1.64 -5.62 -21.91
CA ALA A 183 3.03 -5.28 -21.58
C ALA A 183 4.05 -6.16 -22.32
N LEU A 184 3.79 -7.47 -22.42
CA LEU A 184 4.66 -8.43 -23.11
C LEU A 184 4.44 -8.39 -24.62
N VAL A 185 5.48 -8.08 -25.35
CA VAL A 185 5.44 -8.11 -26.83
C VAL A 185 5.14 -9.53 -27.34
N THR A 186 5.62 -10.55 -26.66
CA THR A 186 5.39 -11.97 -26.98
C THR A 186 3.91 -12.35 -26.90
N ASP A 187 3.13 -11.80 -25.98
CA ASP A 187 1.68 -12.01 -25.90
C ASP A 187 0.99 -11.50 -27.18
N ALA A 188 1.31 -10.27 -27.59
CA ALA A 188 0.77 -9.67 -28.81
C ALA A 188 1.12 -10.49 -30.06
N LEU A 189 2.39 -10.92 -30.18
CA LEU A 189 2.85 -11.73 -31.31
C LEU A 189 2.16 -13.08 -31.39
N MET A 190 1.97 -13.78 -30.26
CA MET A 190 1.23 -15.05 -30.20
C MET A 190 -0.23 -14.90 -30.65
N LEU A 191 -0.83 -13.75 -30.39
CA LEU A 191 -2.20 -13.42 -30.82
C LEU A 191 -2.28 -12.84 -32.23
N GLY A 192 -1.16 -12.74 -32.95
CA GLY A 192 -1.09 -12.16 -34.30
C GLY A 192 -1.34 -10.65 -34.32
N ILE A 193 -1.01 -9.96 -33.22
CA ILE A 193 -1.21 -8.52 -33.07
C ILE A 193 0.15 -7.83 -33.19
N GLU A 194 0.25 -6.92 -34.14
CA GLU A 194 1.42 -6.08 -34.31
C GLU A 194 1.49 -5.08 -33.14
N PRO A 195 2.63 -4.99 -32.41
CA PRO A 195 2.76 -4.19 -31.17
C PRO A 195 2.41 -2.71 -31.32
N SER A 196 2.62 -2.11 -32.49
CA SER A 196 2.27 -0.70 -32.75
C SER A 196 0.77 -0.46 -32.74
N LEU A 197 -0.05 -1.50 -32.97
CA LEU A 197 -1.52 -1.42 -32.96
C LEU A 197 -2.13 -1.53 -31.56
N GLN A 198 -1.38 -1.94 -30.55
CA GLN A 198 -1.94 -2.19 -29.21
C GLN A 198 -2.56 -0.93 -28.61
N ARG A 199 -1.88 0.21 -28.65
CA ARG A 199 -2.40 1.46 -28.07
C ARG A 199 -3.62 2.03 -28.80
N PRO A 200 -3.65 2.12 -30.15
CA PRO A 200 -4.85 2.49 -30.89
C PRO A 200 -6.05 1.57 -30.57
N ARG A 201 -5.85 0.25 -30.60
CA ARG A 201 -6.90 -0.73 -30.27
C ARG A 201 -7.43 -0.58 -28.83
N MET A 202 -6.55 -0.30 -27.88
CA MET A 202 -6.95 -0.02 -26.48
C MET A 202 -7.88 1.18 -26.40
N GLU A 203 -7.60 2.30 -27.10
CA GLU A 203 -8.44 3.48 -27.11
C GLU A 203 -9.82 3.20 -27.77
N GLU A 204 -9.84 2.49 -28.90
CA GLU A 204 -11.08 2.08 -29.57
C GLU A 204 -11.95 1.20 -28.68
N SER A 205 -11.34 0.19 -28.05
CA SER A 205 -12.03 -0.67 -27.06
C SER A 205 -12.57 0.12 -25.89
N MET A 206 -11.79 1.01 -25.32
CA MET A 206 -12.21 1.80 -24.15
C MET A 206 -13.42 2.67 -24.49
N ARG A 207 -13.44 3.28 -25.68
CA ARG A 207 -14.58 4.05 -26.20
C ARG A 207 -15.84 3.20 -26.27
N ALA A 208 -15.74 1.97 -26.78
CA ALA A 208 -16.85 1.03 -26.85
C ALA A 208 -17.31 0.60 -25.45
N ILE A 209 -16.38 0.24 -24.56
CA ILE A 209 -16.68 -0.22 -23.20
C ILE A 209 -17.39 0.85 -22.38
N VAL A 210 -16.87 2.09 -22.36
CA VAL A 210 -17.52 3.19 -21.64
C VAL A 210 -18.95 3.37 -22.13
N ARG A 211 -19.17 3.36 -23.44
CA ARG A 211 -20.50 3.50 -24.01
C ARG A 211 -21.41 2.34 -23.62
N LEU A 212 -20.94 1.08 -23.69
CA LEU A 212 -21.70 -0.09 -23.26
C LEU A 212 -22.11 -0.02 -21.77
N LEU A 213 -21.24 0.50 -20.93
CA LEU A 213 -21.50 0.61 -19.48
C LEU A 213 -22.50 1.73 -19.13
N THR A 214 -22.47 2.85 -19.88
CA THR A 214 -23.22 4.06 -19.54
C THR A 214 -24.48 4.27 -20.36
N ASP A 215 -24.49 3.89 -21.64
CA ASP A 215 -25.61 4.09 -22.58
C ASP A 215 -26.52 2.86 -22.60
N PRO A 216 -27.82 2.97 -22.30
CA PRO A 216 -28.76 1.87 -22.40
C PRO A 216 -29.18 1.55 -23.85
N GLU A 217 -29.00 2.50 -24.78
CA GLU A 217 -29.42 2.37 -26.13
C GLU A 217 -28.44 1.52 -26.96
N PRO A 218 -28.96 0.64 -27.84
CA PRO A 218 -28.11 -0.15 -28.70
C PRO A 218 -27.39 0.74 -29.73
N PHE A 219 -26.16 0.36 -30.08
CA PHE A 219 -25.38 1.09 -31.07
C PHE A 219 -24.55 0.18 -31.96
N THR A 220 -24.19 0.69 -33.12
CA THR A 220 -23.22 0.07 -34.01
C THR A 220 -21.94 0.85 -34.00
N TYR A 221 -20.80 0.14 -33.87
CA TYR A 221 -19.47 0.70 -33.91
C TYR A 221 -18.52 -0.28 -34.59
N LYS A 222 -17.85 0.19 -35.65
CA LYS A 222 -16.96 -0.63 -36.47
C LYS A 222 -15.55 -0.02 -36.47
N THR A 223 -14.57 -0.87 -36.30
CA THR A 223 -13.14 -0.58 -36.46
C THR A 223 -12.52 -1.59 -37.42
N ASP A 224 -11.20 -1.55 -37.61
CA ASP A 224 -10.52 -2.51 -38.47
C ASP A 224 -10.38 -3.91 -37.84
N TRP A 225 -10.67 -4.08 -36.56
CA TRP A 225 -10.43 -5.31 -35.83
C TRP A 225 -11.61 -5.83 -34.99
N PHE A 226 -12.64 -5.01 -34.75
CA PHE A 226 -13.92 -5.49 -34.21
C PHE A 226 -15.10 -4.73 -34.79
N GLU A 227 -16.28 -5.33 -34.68
CA GLU A 227 -17.55 -4.72 -35.05
C GLU A 227 -18.62 -5.00 -34.00
N LEU A 228 -19.28 -3.96 -33.51
CA LEU A 228 -20.48 -4.01 -32.69
C LEU A 228 -21.68 -3.70 -33.59
N VAL A 229 -22.67 -4.60 -33.67
CA VAL A 229 -23.86 -4.41 -34.47
C VAL A 229 -25.08 -4.38 -33.57
N ASN A 230 -25.74 -3.22 -33.49
CA ASN A 230 -26.91 -3.03 -32.63
C ASN A 230 -26.69 -3.57 -31.20
N ALA A 231 -25.47 -3.32 -30.66
CA ALA A 231 -25.01 -3.94 -29.42
C ALA A 231 -25.38 -3.10 -28.19
N ARG A 232 -25.79 -3.78 -27.14
CA ARG A 232 -25.98 -3.23 -25.78
C ARG A 232 -25.72 -4.31 -24.75
N LEU A 233 -25.47 -3.94 -23.52
CA LEU A 233 -25.45 -4.91 -22.43
C LEU A 233 -26.86 -5.28 -22.01
N HIS A 234 -27.14 -6.58 -21.87
CA HIS A 234 -28.42 -7.08 -21.37
C HIS A 234 -28.49 -7.00 -19.83
N LEU A 235 -27.33 -7.05 -19.15
CA LEU A 235 -27.18 -6.85 -17.72
C LEU A 235 -26.52 -5.48 -17.48
N ARG A 236 -27.14 -4.61 -16.68
CA ARG A 236 -26.58 -3.30 -16.31
C ARG A 236 -25.62 -3.47 -15.15
N PRO A 237 -24.62 -2.58 -14.97
CA PRO A 237 -23.73 -2.62 -13.80
C PRO A 237 -24.50 -2.64 -12.48
N PHE A 238 -24.05 -3.44 -11.52
CA PHE A 238 -24.55 -3.43 -10.15
C PHE A 238 -24.14 -2.12 -9.47
N THR A 239 -22.89 -1.74 -9.62
CA THR A 239 -22.36 -0.45 -9.15
C THR A 239 -22.80 0.68 -10.08
N GLN A 240 -23.34 1.76 -9.54
CA GLN A 240 -23.84 2.89 -10.34
C GLN A 240 -22.89 4.07 -10.31
N PRO A 241 -22.61 4.75 -11.44
CA PRO A 241 -23.09 4.42 -12.80
C PRO A 241 -22.40 3.19 -13.41
N HIS A 242 -21.25 2.80 -12.92
CA HIS A 242 -20.47 1.59 -13.23
C HIS A 242 -19.39 1.37 -12.16
N MET A 243 -18.75 0.19 -12.16
CA MET A 243 -17.59 -0.10 -11.32
C MET A 243 -16.44 0.89 -11.59
N PRO A 244 -15.49 1.06 -10.65
CA PRO A 244 -14.30 1.88 -10.87
C PRO A 244 -13.52 1.40 -12.10
N LEU A 245 -13.14 2.36 -12.97
CA LEU A 245 -12.34 2.13 -14.16
C LEU A 245 -10.96 2.76 -13.98
N ALA A 246 -9.91 2.07 -14.36
CA ALA A 246 -8.55 2.57 -14.31
C ALA A 246 -7.75 2.16 -15.54
N VAL A 247 -6.69 2.89 -15.87
CA VAL A 247 -5.77 2.57 -16.97
C VAL A 247 -4.34 2.47 -16.48
N ALA A 248 -3.58 1.51 -17.02
CA ALA A 248 -2.15 1.40 -16.75
C ALA A 248 -1.35 2.52 -17.45
N ALA A 249 -0.43 3.13 -16.70
CA ALA A 249 0.47 4.18 -17.17
C ALA A 249 1.89 3.96 -16.63
N ALA A 250 2.63 3.03 -17.23
CA ALA A 250 3.93 2.62 -16.73
C ALA A 250 5.14 3.19 -17.49
N GLY A 251 5.06 3.36 -18.81
CA GLY A 251 6.25 3.65 -19.62
C GLY A 251 6.06 4.70 -20.71
N SER A 252 4.86 5.22 -20.89
CA SER A 252 4.58 6.25 -21.89
C SER A 252 3.41 7.13 -21.48
N PRO A 253 3.29 8.35 -22.04
CA PRO A 253 2.17 9.27 -21.74
C PRO A 253 0.79 8.72 -22.13
N SER A 254 0.72 7.68 -22.98
CA SER A 254 -0.55 7.20 -23.56
C SER A 254 -1.60 6.80 -22.52
N GLY A 255 -1.18 6.18 -21.40
CA GLY A 255 -2.08 5.85 -20.29
C GLY A 255 -2.68 7.10 -19.65
N MET A 256 -1.87 8.14 -19.40
CA MET A 256 -2.32 9.41 -18.84
C MET A 256 -3.26 10.16 -19.80
N VAL A 257 -2.96 10.13 -21.10
CA VAL A 257 -3.87 10.67 -22.14
C VAL A 257 -5.19 9.94 -22.12
N LEU A 258 -5.19 8.60 -22.03
CA LEU A 258 -6.43 7.83 -21.98
C LEU A 258 -7.22 8.10 -20.70
N ALA A 259 -6.54 8.23 -19.56
CA ALA A 259 -7.15 8.61 -18.30
C ALA A 259 -7.89 9.94 -18.43
N GLY A 260 -7.24 10.96 -18.98
CA GLY A 260 -7.86 12.27 -19.22
C GLY A 260 -9.04 12.20 -20.19
N LYS A 261 -8.91 11.50 -21.33
CA LYS A 261 -9.98 11.39 -22.34
C LYS A 261 -11.28 10.80 -21.79
N PHE A 262 -11.20 9.85 -20.87
CA PHE A 262 -12.37 9.13 -20.37
C PHE A 262 -12.68 9.37 -18.90
N GLY A 263 -11.85 10.13 -18.15
CA GLY A 263 -12.02 10.38 -16.73
C GLY A 263 -11.76 9.13 -15.89
N LEU A 264 -10.66 8.40 -16.17
CA LEU A 264 -10.34 7.12 -15.52
C LEU A 264 -9.37 7.35 -14.36
N GLY A 265 -9.38 6.42 -13.39
CA GLY A 265 -8.28 6.24 -12.46
C GLY A 265 -7.00 5.76 -13.17
N VAL A 266 -5.88 5.82 -12.47
CA VAL A 266 -4.57 5.47 -13.03
C VAL A 266 -3.85 4.44 -12.17
N LEU A 267 -3.28 3.43 -12.80
CA LEU A 267 -2.35 2.47 -12.21
C LEU A 267 -0.96 2.74 -12.79
N SER A 268 -0.01 3.24 -12.00
CA SER A 268 1.32 3.55 -12.50
C SER A 268 2.43 3.07 -11.57
N VAL A 269 3.62 2.91 -12.15
CA VAL A 269 4.82 2.60 -11.39
C VAL A 269 5.26 3.84 -10.57
N SER A 270 5.86 3.62 -9.42
CA SER A 270 6.37 4.68 -8.54
C SER A 270 7.64 5.37 -9.07
N SER A 271 8.30 4.77 -10.06
CA SER A 271 9.50 5.31 -10.71
C SER A 271 9.29 5.31 -12.22
N PRO A 272 8.81 6.40 -12.81
CA PRO A 272 8.63 6.50 -14.25
C PRO A 272 9.99 6.45 -14.96
N ARG A 273 9.97 5.99 -16.22
CA ARG A 273 11.19 5.91 -17.04
C ARG A 273 11.51 7.28 -17.67
N GLY A 274 12.80 7.57 -17.80
CA GLY A 274 13.28 8.82 -18.38
C GLY A 274 13.36 9.96 -17.39
N ASP A 275 13.41 11.18 -17.88
CA ASP A 275 13.60 12.40 -17.07
C ASP A 275 12.29 13.00 -16.53
N SER A 276 11.14 12.39 -16.84
CA SER A 276 9.82 12.87 -16.40
C SER A 276 9.54 12.47 -14.95
N THR A 277 8.97 13.38 -14.17
CA THR A 277 8.53 13.10 -12.81
C THR A 277 7.11 12.52 -12.78
N LEU A 278 6.71 11.95 -11.64
CA LEU A 278 5.32 11.50 -11.43
C LEU A 278 4.34 12.67 -11.59
N LYS A 279 4.74 13.86 -11.16
CA LYS A 279 3.94 15.09 -11.28
C LYS A 279 3.73 15.46 -12.73
N ASP A 280 4.78 15.46 -13.57
CA ASP A 280 4.69 15.75 -14.99
C ASP A 280 3.73 14.78 -15.71
N PHE A 281 3.76 13.51 -15.33
CA PHE A 281 2.84 12.50 -15.86
C PHE A 281 1.39 12.82 -15.51
N TRP A 282 1.12 13.18 -14.25
CA TRP A 282 -0.24 13.53 -13.84
C TRP A 282 -0.78 14.78 -14.53
N GLU A 283 0.04 15.80 -14.77
CA GLU A 283 -0.33 17.02 -15.51
C GLU A 283 -0.84 16.70 -16.93
N ILE A 284 -0.34 15.63 -17.57
CA ILE A 284 -0.85 15.17 -18.87
C ILE A 284 -2.32 14.72 -18.73
N ALA A 285 -2.64 13.97 -17.70
CA ALA A 285 -4.01 13.49 -17.47
C ALA A 285 -4.96 14.67 -17.17
N GLU A 286 -4.55 15.58 -16.31
CA GLU A 286 -5.35 16.78 -15.97
C GLU A 286 -5.63 17.63 -17.18
N ARG A 287 -4.61 17.99 -17.97
CA ARG A 287 -4.77 18.77 -19.19
C ARG A 287 -5.69 18.07 -20.19
N THR A 288 -5.46 16.79 -20.44
CA THR A 288 -6.30 16.01 -21.38
C THR A 288 -7.74 15.89 -20.90
N ALA A 289 -7.96 15.80 -19.59
CA ALA A 289 -9.31 15.76 -19.02
C ALA A 289 -10.07 17.06 -19.31
N VAL A 290 -9.44 18.20 -19.07
CA VAL A 290 -10.03 19.52 -19.38
C VAL A 290 -10.38 19.65 -20.88
N GLU A 291 -9.47 19.24 -21.77
CA GLU A 291 -9.69 19.24 -23.24
C GLU A 291 -10.89 18.40 -23.67
N ASN A 292 -11.22 17.34 -22.90
CA ASN A 292 -12.32 16.41 -23.23
C ASN A 292 -13.58 16.60 -22.35
N GLY A 293 -13.64 17.68 -21.54
CA GLY A 293 -14.77 17.95 -20.64
C GLY A 293 -14.93 16.88 -19.56
N LYS A 294 -13.82 16.29 -19.11
CA LYS A 294 -13.74 15.28 -18.06
C LYS A 294 -12.98 15.81 -16.84
N THR A 295 -13.01 15.05 -15.77
CA THR A 295 -12.21 15.27 -14.57
C THR A 295 -11.46 13.99 -14.23
N VAL A 296 -10.26 14.13 -13.68
CA VAL A 296 -9.48 13.06 -13.07
C VAL A 296 -9.17 13.43 -11.62
N SER A 297 -9.05 12.45 -10.74
CA SER A 297 -8.78 12.68 -9.33
C SER A 297 -7.52 11.92 -8.91
N ARG A 298 -6.62 12.60 -8.20
CA ARG A 298 -5.46 11.95 -7.57
C ARG A 298 -5.86 10.88 -6.55
N GLU A 299 -7.07 10.94 -5.98
CA GLU A 299 -7.63 9.89 -5.14
C GLU A 299 -7.82 8.54 -5.89
N ASP A 300 -7.91 8.58 -7.23
CA ASP A 300 -8.01 7.40 -8.09
C ASP A 300 -6.68 7.03 -8.75
N TRP A 301 -5.59 7.66 -8.32
CA TRP A 301 -4.24 7.32 -8.76
C TRP A 301 -3.59 6.32 -7.81
N ARG A 302 -3.14 5.17 -8.34
CA ARG A 302 -2.42 4.13 -7.62
C ARG A 302 -0.97 4.09 -8.07
N LEU A 303 -0.05 4.10 -7.11
CA LEU A 303 1.39 3.91 -7.36
C LEU A 303 1.80 2.51 -6.91
N THR A 304 2.49 1.76 -7.77
CA THR A 304 3.05 0.46 -7.40
C THR A 304 4.46 0.63 -6.83
N LEU A 305 4.80 -0.13 -5.80
CA LEU A 305 6.12 -0.19 -5.20
C LEU A 305 6.45 -1.62 -4.81
N HIS A 306 7.67 -2.07 -5.06
CA HIS A 306 8.17 -3.32 -4.52
C HIS A 306 8.54 -3.12 -3.04
N VAL A 307 7.91 -3.87 -2.16
CA VAL A 307 8.08 -3.71 -0.70
C VAL A 307 8.34 -5.07 -0.06
N HIS A 308 9.31 -5.12 0.86
CA HIS A 308 9.46 -6.21 1.81
C HIS A 308 9.92 -5.65 3.16
N LEU A 309 9.21 -6.00 4.23
CA LEU A 309 9.42 -5.47 5.57
C LEU A 309 9.82 -6.57 6.56
N ALA A 310 10.73 -6.25 7.45
CA ALA A 310 11.06 -7.03 8.62
C ALA A 310 11.25 -6.08 9.84
N GLU A 311 11.58 -6.63 11.00
CA GLU A 311 11.82 -5.85 12.22
C GLU A 311 13.07 -4.98 12.11
N THR A 312 14.07 -5.42 11.34
CA THR A 312 15.28 -4.64 11.06
C THR A 312 15.56 -4.60 9.56
N ARG A 313 16.28 -3.58 9.11
CA ARG A 313 16.67 -3.42 7.70
C ARG A 313 17.60 -4.55 7.25
N GLU A 314 18.53 -4.96 8.11
CA GLU A 314 19.48 -6.04 7.86
C GLU A 314 18.74 -7.37 7.63
N GLU A 315 17.74 -7.65 8.44
CA GLU A 315 16.90 -8.83 8.31
C GLU A 315 16.09 -8.79 7.01
N ALA A 316 15.42 -7.68 6.70
CA ALA A 316 14.65 -7.52 5.48
C ALA A 316 15.51 -7.77 4.23
N LEU A 317 16.69 -7.16 4.17
CA LEU A 317 17.64 -7.36 3.07
C LEU A 317 18.13 -8.80 2.97
N ALA A 318 18.45 -9.44 4.10
CA ALA A 318 18.92 -10.83 4.12
C ALA A 318 17.84 -11.80 3.60
N GLN A 319 16.57 -11.56 3.95
CA GLN A 319 15.45 -12.40 3.53
C GLN A 319 15.24 -12.42 2.01
N VAL A 320 15.48 -11.30 1.33
CA VAL A 320 15.15 -11.15 -0.10
C VAL A 320 16.36 -11.21 -1.05
N ARG A 321 17.58 -11.03 -0.55
CA ARG A 321 18.80 -10.81 -1.34
C ARG A 321 18.98 -11.78 -2.51
N THR A 322 18.91 -13.06 -2.24
CA THR A 322 19.19 -14.09 -3.26
C THR A 322 18.12 -14.12 -4.35
N ARG A 323 16.84 -14.08 -3.96
CA ARG A 323 15.72 -14.25 -4.90
C ARG A 323 15.41 -12.95 -5.67
N SER A 324 15.55 -11.79 -5.04
CA SER A 324 15.32 -10.51 -5.70
C SER A 324 16.30 -10.24 -6.84
N GLY A 325 17.56 -10.63 -6.67
CA GLY A 325 18.56 -10.55 -7.73
C GLY A 325 18.27 -11.48 -8.89
N ALA A 326 17.86 -12.72 -8.61
CA ALA A 326 17.44 -13.67 -9.64
C ALA A 326 16.21 -13.15 -10.40
N PHE A 327 15.19 -12.67 -9.70
CA PHE A 327 13.99 -12.07 -10.27
C PHE A 327 14.33 -10.95 -11.27
N TRP A 328 15.18 -10.00 -10.88
CA TRP A 328 15.55 -8.91 -11.79
C TRP A 328 16.29 -9.42 -13.02
N ARG A 329 17.32 -10.25 -12.84
CA ARG A 329 18.17 -10.75 -13.92
C ARG A 329 17.42 -11.67 -14.88
N ASP A 330 16.66 -12.59 -14.34
CA ASP A 330 16.07 -13.64 -15.16
C ASP A 330 14.77 -13.15 -15.83
N TYR A 331 13.97 -12.34 -15.13
CA TYR A 331 12.72 -11.82 -15.68
C TYR A 331 12.91 -10.48 -16.41
N PHE A 332 13.34 -9.41 -15.73
CA PHE A 332 13.38 -8.09 -16.38
C PHE A 332 14.47 -7.98 -17.46
N GLU A 333 15.68 -8.43 -17.19
CA GLU A 333 16.75 -8.40 -18.18
C GLU A 333 16.61 -9.54 -19.21
N GLY A 334 16.46 -10.78 -18.74
CA GLY A 334 16.46 -11.96 -19.59
C GLY A 334 15.19 -12.14 -20.41
N THR A 335 14.01 -11.95 -19.82
CA THR A 335 12.70 -12.19 -20.46
C THR A 335 12.13 -10.91 -21.08
N MET A 336 12.13 -9.80 -20.33
CA MET A 336 11.55 -8.54 -20.79
C MET A 336 12.52 -7.71 -21.65
N GLY A 337 13.80 -8.03 -21.65
CA GLY A 337 14.82 -7.30 -22.41
C GLY A 337 15.08 -5.89 -21.87
N PHE A 338 14.83 -5.64 -20.60
CA PHE A 338 15.10 -4.32 -20.02
C PHE A 338 16.60 -4.12 -19.85
N PRO A 339 17.10 -2.90 -20.07
CA PRO A 339 18.49 -2.61 -19.82
C PRO A 339 18.81 -2.76 -18.33
N ARG A 340 20.03 -3.15 -18.04
CA ARG A 340 20.54 -3.21 -16.67
C ARG A 340 20.51 -1.81 -16.06
N PRO A 341 19.90 -1.61 -14.88
CA PRO A 341 19.76 -0.28 -14.29
C PRO A 341 21.09 0.27 -13.78
N PHE A 342 22.03 -0.61 -13.40
CA PHE A 342 23.38 -0.30 -12.92
C PHE A 342 24.23 -1.56 -12.90
N GLU A 343 25.56 -1.40 -12.95
CA GLU A 343 26.49 -2.54 -12.83
C GLU A 343 26.50 -3.05 -11.38
N SER A 344 26.14 -4.32 -11.21
CA SER A 344 26.11 -5.01 -9.91
C SER A 344 26.09 -6.52 -10.08
N SER A 345 26.49 -7.25 -9.07
CA SER A 345 26.22 -8.68 -8.95
C SER A 345 24.72 -8.94 -8.66
N LYS A 346 24.26 -10.19 -8.76
CA LYS A 346 22.87 -10.55 -8.39
C LYS A 346 22.57 -10.18 -6.93
N ASP A 347 23.51 -10.37 -6.04
CA ASP A 347 23.31 -10.14 -4.60
C ASP A 347 23.31 -8.65 -4.22
N GLU A 348 23.84 -7.78 -5.06
CA GLU A 348 23.90 -6.33 -4.83
C GLU A 348 22.69 -5.59 -5.44
N ILE A 349 21.86 -6.27 -6.22
CA ILE A 349 20.71 -5.62 -6.88
C ILE A 349 19.75 -4.98 -5.85
N VAL A 350 19.45 -5.68 -4.77
CA VAL A 350 18.53 -5.18 -3.75
C VAL A 350 19.06 -3.90 -3.09
N ASP A 351 20.35 -3.84 -2.81
CA ASP A 351 20.99 -2.66 -2.20
C ASP A 351 20.88 -1.45 -3.14
N GLY A 352 21.29 -1.62 -4.39
CA GLY A 352 21.24 -0.56 -5.39
C GLY A 352 19.82 -0.10 -5.76
N MET A 353 18.83 -0.99 -5.75
CA MET A 353 17.42 -0.62 -5.95
C MET A 353 16.88 0.16 -4.76
N ASN A 354 17.25 -0.23 -3.54
CA ASN A 354 16.87 0.45 -2.30
C ASN A 354 17.50 1.84 -2.20
N GLU A 355 18.80 1.97 -2.48
CA GLU A 355 19.51 3.26 -2.50
C GLU A 355 18.91 4.26 -3.48
N ARG A 356 18.39 3.77 -4.61
CA ARG A 356 17.73 4.59 -5.64
C ARG A 356 16.23 4.79 -5.39
N HIS A 357 15.72 4.29 -4.26
CA HIS A 357 14.31 4.36 -3.90
C HIS A 357 13.34 3.73 -4.92
N ILE A 358 13.84 2.79 -5.75
CA ILE A 358 13.03 2.01 -6.70
C ILE A 358 12.28 0.91 -5.96
N TRP A 359 12.91 0.30 -4.95
CA TRP A 359 12.32 -0.64 -4.01
C TRP A 359 12.31 -0.08 -2.59
N CYS A 360 11.50 -0.65 -1.72
CA CYS A 360 11.50 -0.39 -0.28
C CYS A 360 11.64 -1.73 0.46
N VAL A 361 12.88 -2.11 0.75
CA VAL A 361 13.20 -3.28 1.56
C VAL A 361 13.79 -2.79 2.87
N GLY A 362 13.07 -3.00 3.98
CA GLY A 362 13.49 -2.44 5.27
C GLY A 362 12.45 -2.61 6.36
N THR A 363 12.28 -1.59 7.19
CA THR A 363 11.34 -1.55 8.32
C THR A 363 10.03 -0.84 7.94
N PRO A 364 8.98 -0.91 8.79
CA PRO A 364 7.80 -0.05 8.64
C PRO A 364 8.12 1.45 8.52
N ASP A 365 9.10 1.96 9.26
CA ASP A 365 9.51 3.36 9.20
C ASP A 365 10.15 3.73 7.84
N ASP A 366 10.90 2.80 7.25
CA ASP A 366 11.44 2.98 5.89
C ASP A 366 10.32 3.12 4.86
N LEU A 367 9.23 2.36 5.00
CA LEU A 367 8.08 2.46 4.11
C LEU A 367 7.28 3.73 4.35
N ILE A 368 7.11 4.17 5.59
CA ILE A 368 6.50 5.47 5.91
C ILE A 368 7.28 6.60 5.22
N ALA A 369 8.61 6.60 5.35
CA ALA A 369 9.47 7.57 4.67
C ALA A 369 9.37 7.47 3.13
N ALA A 370 9.26 6.26 2.57
CA ALA A 370 9.08 6.08 1.13
C ALA A 370 7.73 6.64 0.64
N ILE A 371 6.65 6.48 1.39
CA ILE A 371 5.33 7.04 1.05
C ILE A 371 5.37 8.58 1.06
N HIS A 372 6.04 9.19 2.03
CA HIS A 372 6.22 10.65 2.05
C HIS A 372 7.02 11.16 0.84
N ARG A 373 8.11 10.48 0.47
CA ARG A 373 8.83 10.82 -0.77
C ARG A 373 7.98 10.70 -2.03
N LEU A 374 7.13 9.66 -2.10
CA LEU A 374 6.20 9.51 -3.22
C LEU A 374 5.15 10.62 -3.26
N ASP A 375 4.65 11.06 -2.11
CA ASP A 375 3.74 12.21 -1.99
C ASP A 375 4.39 13.49 -2.54
N GLU A 376 5.60 13.80 -2.10
CA GLU A 376 6.37 14.96 -2.58
C GLU A 376 6.60 14.91 -4.11
N ASN A 377 7.00 13.74 -4.63
CA ASN A 377 7.35 13.57 -6.05
C ASN A 377 6.11 13.53 -6.97
N SER A 378 4.95 13.14 -6.45
CA SER A 378 3.72 13.04 -7.21
C SER A 378 2.81 14.26 -7.06
N GLY A 379 2.94 15.00 -5.96
CA GLY A 379 1.97 16.00 -5.55
C GLY A 379 0.65 15.39 -5.06
N GLY A 380 0.71 14.18 -4.52
CA GLY A 380 -0.41 13.41 -3.97
C GLY A 380 -0.89 12.27 -4.87
N PHE A 381 -1.32 11.18 -4.23
CA PHE A 381 -1.89 9.99 -4.89
C PHE A 381 -2.87 9.29 -3.95
N GLY A 382 -3.75 8.46 -4.49
CA GLY A 382 -4.88 7.89 -3.73
C GLY A 382 -4.62 6.54 -3.10
N GLY A 383 -3.57 5.80 -3.52
CA GLY A 383 -3.27 4.50 -2.94
C GLY A 383 -1.93 3.93 -3.36
N LEU A 384 -1.33 3.17 -2.43
CA LEU A 384 -0.12 2.40 -2.65
C LEU A 384 -0.47 0.93 -2.92
N LEU A 385 0.05 0.40 -4.02
CA LEU A 385 -0.03 -1.02 -4.35
C LEU A 385 1.34 -1.67 -4.18
N VAL A 386 1.44 -2.60 -3.27
CA VAL A 386 2.65 -3.42 -3.16
C VAL A 386 2.69 -4.40 -4.33
N THR A 387 3.74 -4.36 -5.14
CA THR A 387 3.96 -5.37 -6.18
C THR A 387 4.28 -6.69 -5.51
N THR A 388 3.48 -7.72 -5.76
CA THR A 388 3.71 -9.04 -5.20
C THR A 388 4.89 -9.70 -5.89
N VAL A 389 5.81 -10.21 -5.09
CA VAL A 389 7.02 -10.90 -5.57
C VAL A 389 7.37 -12.05 -4.63
N ASP A 390 7.91 -13.12 -5.17
CA ASP A 390 8.29 -14.30 -4.40
C ASP A 390 9.78 -14.25 -4.01
N TRP A 391 10.16 -13.20 -3.25
CA TRP A 391 11.55 -12.96 -2.86
C TRP A 391 11.96 -13.64 -1.54
N ALA A 392 10.98 -13.97 -0.71
CA ALA A 392 11.19 -14.52 0.63
C ALA A 392 10.33 -15.77 0.84
N THR A 393 10.43 -16.42 2.00
CA THR A 393 9.53 -17.53 2.34
C THR A 393 8.08 -17.04 2.48
N ARG A 394 7.14 -17.96 2.36
CA ARG A 394 5.71 -17.65 2.51
C ARG A 394 5.40 -16.96 3.85
N GLU A 395 6.02 -17.43 4.93
CA GLU A 395 5.86 -16.88 6.28
C GLU A 395 6.40 -15.46 6.35
N GLN A 396 7.58 -15.22 5.78
CA GLN A 396 8.22 -13.89 5.74
C GLN A 396 7.40 -12.90 4.90
N VAL A 397 6.87 -13.33 3.75
CA VAL A 397 5.99 -12.51 2.93
C VAL A 397 4.72 -12.14 3.70
N ARG A 398 4.07 -13.09 4.37
CA ARG A 398 2.88 -12.84 5.19
C ARG A 398 3.17 -11.89 6.34
N HIS A 399 4.31 -12.08 7.01
CA HIS A 399 4.76 -11.21 8.10
C HIS A 399 5.04 -9.78 7.62
N SER A 400 5.67 -9.61 6.47
CA SER A 400 5.89 -8.29 5.85
C SER A 400 4.58 -7.54 5.64
N TYR A 401 3.52 -8.18 5.12
CA TYR A 401 2.20 -7.56 5.00
C TYR A 401 1.54 -7.28 6.34
N GLU A 402 1.77 -8.12 7.36
CA GLU A 402 1.29 -7.86 8.72
C GLU A 402 1.95 -6.63 9.34
N LEU A 403 3.26 -6.45 9.19
CA LEU A 403 3.98 -5.26 9.63
C LEU A 403 3.44 -4.00 8.95
N LEU A 404 3.20 -4.05 7.63
CA LEU A 404 2.57 -2.96 6.90
C LEU A 404 1.18 -2.63 7.44
N ALA A 405 0.34 -3.65 7.66
CA ALA A 405 -1.02 -3.47 8.17
C ALA A 405 -1.05 -2.88 9.60
N ARG A 406 -0.13 -3.32 10.47
CA ARG A 406 -0.08 -2.89 11.88
C ARG A 406 0.54 -1.51 12.07
N TYR A 407 1.60 -1.19 11.33
CA TYR A 407 2.43 -0.04 11.66
C TYR A 407 2.43 1.06 10.60
N VAL A 408 2.18 0.74 9.32
CA VAL A 408 2.18 1.73 8.23
C VAL A 408 0.77 2.24 7.93
N LYS A 409 -0.18 1.35 7.66
CA LYS A 409 -1.56 1.73 7.32
C LYS A 409 -2.19 2.71 8.33
N PRO A 410 -2.09 2.49 9.66
CA PRO A 410 -2.73 3.38 10.63
C PRO A 410 -2.24 4.82 10.57
N VAL A 411 -0.98 5.05 10.17
CA VAL A 411 -0.39 6.39 10.00
C VAL A 411 -1.13 7.17 8.92
N PHE A 412 -1.37 6.55 7.76
CA PHE A 412 -1.98 7.18 6.59
C PHE A 412 -3.51 7.03 6.50
N GLN A 413 -4.12 6.32 7.43
CA GLN A 413 -5.58 6.13 7.48
C GLN A 413 -6.22 6.84 8.67
N GLY A 414 -5.45 7.59 9.46
CA GLY A 414 -5.96 8.38 10.58
C GLY A 414 -6.46 7.56 11.78
N SER A 415 -6.21 6.23 11.81
CA SER A 415 -6.72 5.34 12.85
C SER A 415 -6.15 5.63 14.24
N LEU A 416 -4.99 6.27 14.31
CA LEU A 416 -4.29 6.55 15.57
C LEU A 416 -4.63 7.93 16.16
N VAL A 417 -5.22 8.83 15.39
CA VAL A 417 -5.42 10.24 15.78
C VAL A 417 -6.21 10.38 17.10
N SER A 418 -7.35 9.70 17.19
CA SER A 418 -8.19 9.76 18.41
C SER A 418 -7.54 9.09 19.61
N LEU A 419 -6.79 7.99 19.39
CA LEU A 419 -6.08 7.30 20.45
C LEU A 419 -4.95 8.16 21.02
N GLN A 420 -4.16 8.77 20.14
CA GLN A 420 -3.08 9.68 20.53
C GLN A 420 -3.61 10.93 21.24
N ALA A 421 -4.70 11.52 20.75
CA ALA A 421 -5.36 12.65 21.41
C ALA A 421 -5.88 12.28 22.80
N SER A 422 -6.49 11.10 22.97
CA SER A 422 -6.97 10.60 24.25
C SER A 422 -5.82 10.33 25.23
N GLN A 423 -4.73 9.73 24.75
CA GLN A 423 -3.55 9.52 25.58
C GLN A 423 -2.94 10.85 26.05
N ALA A 424 -2.75 11.80 25.15
CA ALA A 424 -2.21 13.11 25.47
C ALA A 424 -3.07 13.87 26.49
N GLU A 425 -4.40 13.73 26.42
CA GLU A 425 -5.31 14.30 27.41
C GLU A 425 -5.17 13.63 28.78
N ALA A 426 -5.09 12.29 28.81
CA ALA A 426 -4.84 11.56 30.04
C ALA A 426 -3.50 11.93 30.70
N GLU A 427 -2.46 12.12 29.90
CA GLU A 427 -1.13 12.57 30.37
C GLU A 427 -1.19 13.98 31.00
N ARG A 428 -1.93 14.92 30.36
CA ARG A 428 -2.14 16.27 30.91
C ARG A 428 -2.87 16.26 32.25
N GLN A 429 -3.79 15.33 32.44
CA GLN A 429 -4.62 15.23 33.64
C GLN A 429 -4.04 14.30 34.73
N ALA A 430 -2.88 13.66 34.47
CA ALA A 430 -2.35 12.57 35.31
C ALA A 430 -2.23 12.94 36.81
N LEU A 431 -1.73 14.14 37.11
CA LEU A 431 -1.57 14.60 38.51
C LEU A 431 -2.93 14.79 39.20
N ALA A 432 -3.88 15.45 38.54
CA ALA A 432 -5.22 15.66 39.09
C ALA A 432 -5.97 14.33 39.28
N VAL A 433 -5.82 13.40 38.36
CA VAL A 433 -6.39 12.04 38.47
C VAL A 433 -5.78 11.26 39.62
N GLN A 434 -4.47 11.41 39.86
CA GLN A 434 -3.81 10.79 41.01
C GLN A 434 -4.35 11.34 42.34
N GLU A 435 -4.48 12.66 42.49
CA GLU A 435 -5.05 13.30 43.70
C GLU A 435 -6.49 12.81 43.95
N LEU A 436 -7.32 12.74 42.90
CA LEU A 436 -8.69 12.23 43.02
C LEU A 436 -8.72 10.76 43.43
N ARG A 437 -7.81 9.92 42.89
CA ARG A 437 -7.69 8.51 43.26
C ARG A 437 -7.29 8.37 44.73
N ASP A 438 -6.29 9.13 45.19
CA ASP A 438 -5.82 9.05 46.55
C ASP A 438 -6.88 9.51 47.53
N SER A 439 -7.62 10.58 47.21
CA SER A 439 -8.79 11.03 47.96
C SER A 439 -9.89 9.97 48.04
N ALA A 440 -10.23 9.33 46.91
CA ALA A 440 -11.25 8.27 46.87
C ALA A 440 -10.81 7.05 47.70
N VAL A 441 -9.57 6.65 47.65
CA VAL A 441 -9.00 5.53 48.45
C VAL A 441 -9.03 5.87 49.94
N ALA A 442 -8.65 7.12 50.34
CA ALA A 442 -8.68 7.57 51.71
C ALA A 442 -10.10 7.55 52.27
N LYS A 443 -11.07 8.04 51.46
CA LYS A 443 -12.51 8.04 51.84
C LYS A 443 -13.06 6.61 52.00
N ALA A 444 -12.71 5.70 51.09
CA ALA A 444 -13.10 4.28 51.17
C ALA A 444 -12.52 3.60 52.43
N ARG A 445 -11.26 3.85 52.74
CA ARG A 445 -10.62 3.35 53.99
C ARG A 445 -11.31 3.88 55.26
N ALA A 446 -11.58 5.17 55.30
CA ALA A 446 -12.26 5.78 56.43
C ALA A 446 -13.67 5.20 56.64
N SER A 447 -14.42 5.02 55.54
CA SER A 447 -15.74 4.38 55.58
C SER A 447 -15.69 2.94 56.08
N TYR A 448 -14.71 2.16 55.63
CA TYR A 448 -14.52 0.79 56.12
C TYR A 448 -14.18 0.74 57.61
N GLN A 449 -13.27 1.60 58.09
CA GLN A 449 -12.89 1.71 59.50
C GLN A 449 -14.08 2.08 60.40
N ALA A 450 -14.88 3.07 59.95
CA ALA A 450 -16.09 3.46 60.68
C ALA A 450 -17.11 2.30 60.76
N HIS A 451 -17.23 1.52 59.70
CA HIS A 451 -18.14 0.37 59.68
C HIS A 451 -17.62 -0.80 60.55
N ALA A 452 -16.34 -1.08 60.55
CA ALA A 452 -15.70 -2.07 61.42
C ALA A 452 -15.84 -1.71 62.92
N ALA A 453 -15.62 -0.43 63.25
CA ALA A 453 -15.82 0.08 64.59
C ALA A 453 -17.27 -0.03 65.09
N SER A 454 -18.23 0.18 64.21
CA SER A 454 -19.70 0.02 64.52
C SER A 454 -20.11 -1.42 64.75
N ARG A 455 -19.34 -2.42 64.29
CA ARG A 455 -19.57 -3.87 64.50
C ARG A 455 -18.83 -4.48 65.67
N GLY A 456 -17.99 -3.71 66.35
CA GLY A 456 -17.22 -4.19 67.51
C GLY A 456 -16.10 -5.18 67.13
N GLU A 457 -15.68 -5.18 65.90
CA GLU A 457 -14.56 -5.93 65.35
C GLU A 457 -13.30 -5.04 65.42
N GLY A 458 -12.71 -4.92 66.63
CA GLY A 458 -11.47 -4.20 66.86
C GLY A 458 -10.39 -5.12 67.39
#